data_50bfa73e84ca470812068b21f528a329
#
_entry.id   50bfa73e84ca470812068b21f528a329
#
_cell.length_a   1.000
_cell.length_b   1.000
_cell.length_c   1.000
_cell.angle_alpha   90.00
_cell.angle_beta   90.00
_cell.angle_gamma   90.00
#
_symmetry.space_group_name_H-M   'P 1'
#
loop_
_entity.id
_entity.type
_entity.pdbx_description
1 polymer ?
#
loop_
_entity_poly.entity_id
_entity_poly.type
_entity_poly.pdbx_seq_one_letter_code
_entity_poly.pdbx_strand_id
1 'polypeptide(L)' 'MIDTDDTLAARGARARANLVAALRECGELADAVESLDGADLLEVLVYVDSLRFVMAESGQLLQGVVRGNEG' A
#
# COMPACT_ATOMS: atom_id res chain seq x y z
N MET A 1 21.95 22.16 1.55
CA MET A 1 21.89 20.82 2.18
C MET A 1 20.93 19.94 1.41
N ILE A 2 21.31 18.72 1.14
CA ILE A 2 20.49 17.79 0.40
C ILE A 2 19.50 17.12 1.38
N ASP A 3 18.25 17.18 1.02
CA ASP A 3 17.20 16.51 1.81
C ASP A 3 17.21 15.02 1.47
N THR A 4 17.68 14.21 2.42
CA THR A 4 17.80 12.78 2.21
C THR A 4 16.44 12.10 2.06
N ASP A 5 15.36 12.75 2.52
CA ASP A 5 14.01 12.20 2.38
C ASP A 5 13.54 12.23 0.94
N ASP A 6 14.17 13.02 0.08
CA ASP A 6 13.79 13.11 -1.33
C ASP A 6 14.61 12.20 -2.23
N THR A 7 15.50 11.42 -1.67
CA THR A 7 16.28 10.49 -2.51
C THR A 7 15.39 9.38 -3.05
N LEU A 8 15.79 8.83 -4.18
CA LEU A 8 15.07 7.72 -4.78
C LEU A 8 15.02 6.53 -3.82
N ALA A 9 16.13 6.28 -3.12
CA ALA A 9 16.18 5.18 -2.14
C ALA A 9 15.19 5.41 -1.00
N ALA A 10 15.10 6.65 -0.49
CA ALA A 10 14.17 6.97 0.60
C ALA A 10 12.71 6.82 0.15
N ARG A 11 12.40 7.26 -1.07
CA ARG A 11 11.06 7.10 -1.63
C ARG A 11 10.70 5.63 -1.78
N GLY A 12 11.66 4.83 -2.26
CA GLY A 12 11.46 3.40 -2.40
C GLY A 12 11.22 2.72 -1.07
N ALA A 13 11.97 3.11 -0.04
CA ALA A 13 11.80 2.56 1.29
C ALA A 13 10.42 2.87 1.87
N ARG A 14 9.96 4.12 1.70
CA ARG A 14 8.64 4.53 2.17
C ARG A 14 7.53 3.79 1.43
N ALA A 15 7.66 3.68 0.10
CA ALA A 15 6.66 2.97 -0.70
C ALA A 15 6.58 1.50 -0.30
N ARG A 16 7.74 0.88 -0.05
CA ARG A 16 7.78 -0.51 0.41
C ARG A 16 7.10 -0.66 1.76
N ALA A 17 7.38 0.23 2.70
CA ALA A 17 6.77 0.20 4.02
C ALA A 17 5.24 0.36 3.93
N ASN A 18 4.78 1.28 3.09
CA ASN A 18 3.36 1.50 2.90
C ASN A 18 2.69 0.28 2.27
N LEU A 19 3.36 -0.36 1.32
CA LEU A 19 2.83 -1.55 0.68
C LEU A 19 2.72 -2.70 1.68
N VAL A 20 3.76 -2.90 2.50
CA VAL A 20 3.75 -3.95 3.52
C VAL A 20 2.62 -3.72 4.52
N ALA A 21 2.45 -2.48 4.98
CA ALA A 21 1.38 -2.15 5.92
C ALA A 21 0.01 -2.41 5.32
N ALA A 22 -0.20 -2.02 4.06
CA ALA A 22 -1.46 -2.24 3.38
C ALA A 22 -1.74 -3.74 3.19
N LEU A 23 -0.73 -4.52 2.85
CA LEU A 23 -0.89 -5.96 2.68
C LEU A 23 -1.24 -6.65 3.99
N ARG A 24 -0.65 -6.21 5.11
CA ARG A 24 -0.98 -6.74 6.42
C ARG A 24 -2.43 -6.45 6.78
N GLU A 25 -2.88 -5.23 6.54
CA GLU A 25 -4.27 -4.86 6.77
C GLU A 25 -5.23 -5.68 5.92
N CYS A 26 -4.85 -5.94 4.67
CA CYS A 26 -5.68 -6.80 3.81
C CYS A 26 -5.83 -8.19 4.39
N GLY A 27 -4.77 -8.72 5.00
CA GLY A 27 -4.84 -10.03 5.65
C GLY A 27 -5.80 -10.02 6.84
N GLU A 28 -5.74 -8.97 7.66
CA GLU A 28 -6.66 -8.82 8.79
C GLU A 28 -8.09 -8.66 8.31
N LEU A 29 -8.29 -7.88 7.25
CA LEU A 29 -9.61 -7.68 6.68
C LEU A 29 -10.18 -8.95 6.06
N ALA A 30 -9.34 -9.80 5.51
CA ALA A 30 -9.80 -11.07 4.97
C ALA A 30 -10.49 -11.90 6.04
N ASP A 31 -9.91 -11.94 7.24
CA ASP A 31 -10.52 -12.65 8.36
C ASP A 31 -11.84 -12.00 8.78
N ALA A 32 -11.87 -10.67 8.81
CA ALA A 32 -13.08 -9.95 9.18
C ALA A 32 -14.21 -10.18 8.17
N VAL A 33 -13.87 -10.15 6.87
CA VAL A 33 -14.86 -10.31 5.81
C VAL A 33 -15.57 -11.65 5.88
N GLU A 34 -14.86 -12.69 6.30
CA GLU A 34 -15.46 -14.01 6.39
C GLU A 34 -16.66 -14.05 7.35
N SER A 35 -16.64 -13.19 8.37
CA SER A 35 -17.67 -13.21 9.40
C SER A 35 -18.63 -12.03 9.33
N LEU A 36 -18.38 -11.06 8.45
CA LEU A 36 -19.21 -9.86 8.31
C LEU A 36 -20.23 -10.03 7.20
N ASP A 37 -21.37 -9.38 7.36
CA ASP A 37 -22.37 -9.28 6.29
C ASP A 37 -23.16 -7.98 6.46
N GLY A 38 -24.04 -7.69 5.48
CA GLY A 38 -24.88 -6.50 5.52
C GLY A 38 -24.10 -5.19 5.49
N ALA A 39 -24.52 -4.25 6.31
CA ALA A 39 -23.95 -2.91 6.33
C ALA A 39 -22.48 -2.92 6.75
N ASP A 40 -22.13 -3.79 7.70
CA ASP A 40 -20.75 -3.90 8.18
C ASP A 40 -19.81 -4.34 7.05
N LEU A 41 -20.26 -5.27 6.23
CA LEU A 41 -19.48 -5.71 5.08
C LEU A 41 -19.30 -4.58 4.08
N LEU A 42 -20.33 -3.78 3.85
CA LEU A 42 -20.22 -2.64 2.93
C LEU A 42 -19.20 -1.62 3.43
N GLU A 43 -19.16 -1.34 4.73
CA GLU A 43 -18.17 -0.42 5.29
C GLU A 43 -16.75 -0.93 5.08
N VAL A 44 -16.54 -2.22 5.31
CA VAL A 44 -15.23 -2.81 5.12
C VAL A 44 -14.82 -2.77 3.65
N LEU A 45 -15.77 -2.97 2.74
CA LEU A 45 -15.47 -2.91 1.31
C LEU A 45 -15.01 -1.52 0.87
N VAL A 46 -15.59 -0.47 1.45
CA VAL A 46 -15.13 0.90 1.19
C VAL A 46 -13.67 1.06 1.64
N TYR A 47 -13.34 0.53 2.79
CA TYR A 47 -11.98 0.59 3.30
C TYR A 47 -11.02 -0.21 2.43
N VAL A 48 -11.44 -1.38 1.98
CA VAL A 48 -10.65 -2.20 1.05
C VAL A 48 -10.34 -1.44 -0.24
N ASP A 49 -11.31 -0.70 -0.74
CA ASP A 49 -11.11 0.10 -1.95
C ASP A 49 -10.03 1.16 -1.74
N SER A 50 -10.03 1.80 -0.56
CA SER A 50 -8.98 2.77 -0.20
C SER A 50 -7.61 2.09 -0.13
N LEU A 51 -7.54 0.90 0.45
CA LEU A 51 -6.29 0.15 0.52
C LEU A 51 -5.78 -0.23 -0.86
N ARG A 52 -6.67 -0.60 -1.77
CA ARG A 52 -6.29 -0.90 -3.15
C ARG A 52 -5.61 0.29 -3.80
N PHE A 53 -6.14 1.47 -3.56
CA PHE A 53 -5.55 2.69 -4.10
C PHE A 53 -4.13 2.91 -3.56
N VAL A 54 -3.94 2.75 -2.25
CA VAL A 54 -2.64 2.90 -1.62
C VAL A 54 -1.65 1.88 -2.19
N MET A 55 -2.10 0.64 -2.34
CA MET A 55 -1.24 -0.42 -2.90
C MET A 55 -0.84 -0.12 -4.34
N ALA A 56 -1.78 0.38 -5.13
CA ALA A 56 -1.49 0.72 -6.52
C ALA A 56 -0.46 1.84 -6.62
N GLU A 57 -0.62 2.89 -5.83
CA GLU A 57 0.33 4.00 -5.82
C GLU A 57 1.71 3.55 -5.37
N SER A 58 1.76 2.77 -4.28
CA SER A 58 3.03 2.28 -3.75
C SER A 58 3.72 1.36 -4.75
N GLY A 59 2.94 0.51 -5.42
CA GLY A 59 3.47 -0.38 -6.45
C GLY A 59 4.06 0.37 -7.62
N GLN A 60 3.37 1.42 -8.08
CA GLN A 60 3.88 2.24 -9.18
C GLN A 60 5.18 2.94 -8.81
N LEU A 61 5.24 3.47 -7.59
CA LEU A 61 6.45 4.11 -7.09
C LEU A 61 7.62 3.13 -7.06
N LEU A 62 7.37 1.93 -6.53
CA LEU A 62 8.41 0.91 -6.45
C LEU A 62 8.87 0.47 -7.83
N GLN A 63 7.96 0.34 -8.78
CA GLN A 63 8.34 0.02 -10.15
C GLN A 63 9.26 1.08 -10.73
N GLY A 64 8.95 2.36 -10.49
CA GLY A 64 9.79 3.44 -10.93
C GLY A 64 11.18 3.40 -10.30
N VAL A 65 11.26 3.10 -9.01
CA VAL A 65 12.54 3.00 -8.31
C VAL A 65 13.37 1.84 -8.87
N VAL A 66 12.75 0.69 -9.07
CA VAL A 66 13.46 -0.48 -9.58
C VAL A 66 13.98 -0.21 -11.00
N ARG A 67 13.15 0.37 -11.85
CA ARG A 67 13.56 0.70 -13.22
C ARG A 67 14.66 1.75 -13.24
N GLY A 68 14.59 2.72 -12.35
CA GLY A 68 15.64 3.73 -12.23
C GLY A 68 16.98 3.12 -11.85
N ASN A 69 16.97 2.12 -10.98
CA ASN A 69 18.18 1.43 -10.56
C ASN A 69 18.77 0.53 -11.65
N GLU A 70 17.92 0.04 -12.54
CA GLU A 70 18.37 -0.80 -13.64
C GLU A 70 19.00 0.01 -14.77
N GLY A 71 18.57 1.25 -14.89
CA GLY A 71 19.03 2.11 -15.95
C GLY A 71 20.44 2.59 -15.77
#